data_fd7a688ed180985f99c522b66c77396b
#
_entry.id   fd7a688ed180985f99c522b66c77396b
#
_cell.length_a   1.000
_cell.length_b   1.000
_cell.length_c   1.000
_cell.angle_alpha   90.00
_cell.angle_beta   90.00
_cell.angle_gamma   90.00
#
_symmetry.space_group_name_H-M   'P 1'
#
loop_
_entity.id
_entity.type
_entity.pdbx_description
1 polymer ?
#
loop_
_entity_poly.entity_id
_entity_poly.type
_entity_poly.pdbx_seq_one_letter_code
_entity_poly.pdbx_strand_id
1 'polypeptide(L)'
;MSSRSVTSDRRSLRSRYNGASEDHTGGVPSSQPARGLRQRKKIATRRTIRRAAIRLFEEHGFADTTIEQIAEAADVSPRTFYRYFATKEGVLICDQAEPVVAMFERAPAELSPVAAYRYAVAAYFDGLTDDERHETIVAQHLLYSIPEARGLLYSEYALLIRLMTDALAVRLGPAATRTECRVIAGAIVGVLMAVSDGDPLPEESLARSLDVLEAAARW
;
A
#
# COMPACT_ATOMS: atom_id res chain seq x y z
N MET A 1 -16.12 38.08 -33.11
CA MET A 1 -15.48 38.98 -32.15
C MET A 1 -15.64 38.32 -30.77
N SER A 2 -14.76 37.83 -30.06
CA SER A 2 -13.30 37.91 -29.94
C SER A 2 -12.83 36.64 -29.26
N SER A 3 -11.93 35.93 -29.88
CA SER A 3 -11.11 34.86 -29.27
C SER A 3 -10.22 35.47 -28.19
N ARG A 4 -10.23 34.93 -26.99
CA ARG A 4 -9.12 35.13 -26.04
C ARG A 4 -8.53 33.79 -25.68
N SER A 5 -7.33 33.61 -26.21
CA SER A 5 -6.31 32.64 -25.97
C SER A 5 -6.00 32.51 -24.48
N VAL A 6 -6.08 31.28 -23.94
CA VAL A 6 -5.48 30.91 -22.64
C VAL A 6 -4.23 30.08 -22.94
N THR A 7 -3.16 30.80 -23.22
CA THR A 7 -1.82 30.20 -23.35
C THR A 7 -0.88 31.06 -22.47
N SER A 8 -0.72 30.68 -21.22
CA SER A 8 0.43 31.10 -20.39
C SER A 8 0.20 30.57 -18.97
N ASP A 9 0.72 29.43 -18.63
CA ASP A 9 1.38 29.18 -17.35
C ASP A 9 1.96 27.76 -17.20
N ARG A 10 2.74 27.33 -18.18
CA ARG A 10 3.51 26.08 -18.08
C ARG A 10 5.01 26.29 -17.85
N ARG A 11 5.44 27.50 -17.51
CA ARG A 11 6.87 27.84 -17.36
C ARG A 11 7.39 27.98 -15.93
N SER A 12 6.54 27.96 -14.92
CA SER A 12 6.97 28.21 -13.53
C SER A 12 7.37 26.99 -12.71
N LEU A 13 7.11 25.77 -13.20
CA LEU A 13 7.43 24.53 -12.47
C LEU A 13 8.74 23.85 -12.87
N ARG A 14 9.41 24.34 -13.93
CA ARG A 14 10.71 23.77 -14.39
C ARG A 14 11.95 24.46 -13.81
N SER A 15 11.80 25.56 -13.08
CA SER A 15 12.93 26.37 -12.59
C SER A 15 13.47 26.00 -11.20
N ARG A 16 12.98 24.92 -10.57
CA ARG A 16 13.51 24.51 -9.24
C ARG A 16 14.41 23.26 -9.28
N TYR A 17 14.75 22.75 -10.46
CA TYR A 17 15.53 21.50 -10.57
C TYR A 17 16.76 21.58 -11.47
N ASN A 18 17.17 22.74 -11.95
CA ASN A 18 18.44 22.84 -12.68
C ASN A 18 19.15 24.16 -12.30
N GLY A 19 20.12 24.04 -11.44
CA GLY A 19 21.03 25.13 -11.09
C GLY A 19 22.26 24.62 -10.38
N ALA A 20 23.38 24.73 -11.08
CA ALA A 20 24.76 24.73 -10.60
C ALA A 20 25.54 23.42 -10.68
N SER A 21 26.17 23.23 -11.84
CA SER A 21 27.51 22.68 -11.91
C SER A 21 28.49 23.77 -11.44
N GLU A 22 29.26 23.51 -10.39
CA GLU A 22 30.60 24.10 -10.20
C GLU A 22 31.38 23.23 -9.21
N ASP A 23 32.61 22.88 -9.62
CA ASP A 23 33.62 22.13 -8.91
C ASP A 23 33.89 22.67 -7.50
N HIS A 24 33.81 21.78 -6.49
CA HIS A 24 34.66 21.87 -5.30
C HIS A 24 34.95 20.48 -4.75
N THR A 25 36.18 20.03 -4.93
CA THR A 25 36.85 18.98 -4.16
C THR A 25 36.71 19.25 -2.67
N GLY A 26 36.01 18.36 -1.95
CA GLY A 26 35.96 18.44 -0.49
C GLY A 26 34.84 17.60 0.12
N GLY A 27 35.18 16.44 0.71
CA GLY A 27 34.44 15.79 1.80
C GLY A 27 33.04 15.28 1.47
N VAL A 28 32.89 14.00 1.15
CA VAL A 28 31.61 13.28 1.13
C VAL A 28 31.05 13.29 2.55
N PRO A 29 29.91 13.94 2.83
CA PRO A 29 29.26 13.79 4.13
C PRO A 29 28.57 12.41 4.14
N SER A 30 29.06 11.52 5.02
CA SER A 30 28.50 10.21 5.34
C SER A 30 27.15 10.33 6.06
N SER A 31 26.10 10.82 5.39
CA SER A 31 24.76 11.04 6.00
C SER A 31 23.73 9.94 5.66
N GLN A 32 24.09 8.91 4.87
CA GLN A 32 23.20 7.82 4.50
C GLN A 32 22.84 6.82 5.63
N PRO A 33 23.73 6.43 6.57
CA PRO A 33 23.37 5.46 7.63
C PRO A 33 22.36 6.00 8.63
N ALA A 34 22.32 7.30 8.91
CA ALA A 34 21.39 7.88 9.89
C ALA A 34 19.93 7.95 9.36
N ARG A 35 19.73 8.14 8.06
CA ARG A 35 18.38 8.09 7.44
C ARG A 35 17.81 6.67 7.48
N GLY A 36 18.62 5.66 7.19
CA GLY A 36 18.21 4.26 7.25
C GLY A 36 17.82 3.82 8.66
N LEU A 37 18.57 4.22 9.69
CA LEU A 37 18.26 3.92 11.08
C LEU A 37 16.96 4.57 11.57
N ARG A 38 16.72 5.83 11.20
CA ARG A 38 15.46 6.54 11.55
C ARG A 38 14.26 5.86 10.89
N GLN A 39 14.39 5.47 9.63
CA GLN A 39 13.32 4.78 8.90
C GLN A 39 13.05 3.40 9.51
N ARG A 40 14.07 2.61 9.83
CA ARG A 40 13.92 1.31 10.50
C ARG A 40 13.25 1.45 11.86
N LYS A 41 13.66 2.44 12.69
CA LYS A 41 13.02 2.72 13.98
C LYS A 41 11.55 3.13 13.79
N LYS A 42 11.23 3.94 12.77
CA LYS A 42 9.85 4.32 12.46
C LYS A 42 8.98 3.10 12.14
N ILE A 43 9.47 2.20 11.28
CA ILE A 43 8.78 0.97 10.92
C ILE A 43 8.62 0.06 12.15
N ALA A 44 9.68 -0.13 12.94
CA ALA A 44 9.62 -0.95 14.14
C ALA A 44 8.57 -0.44 15.14
N THR A 45 8.59 0.88 15.45
CA THR A 45 7.60 1.48 16.36
C THR A 45 6.17 1.33 15.83
N ARG A 46 5.95 1.55 14.52
CA ARG A 46 4.63 1.37 13.90
C ARG A 46 4.12 -0.07 14.07
N ARG A 47 4.99 -1.06 13.84
CA ARG A 47 4.67 -2.49 14.05
C ARG A 47 4.36 -2.79 15.50
N THR A 48 5.14 -2.28 16.46
CA THR A 48 4.89 -2.48 17.90
C THR A 48 3.52 -1.94 18.31
N ILE A 49 3.17 -0.73 17.90
CA ILE A 49 1.85 -0.13 18.19
C ILE A 49 0.73 -0.97 17.57
N ARG A 50 0.89 -1.38 16.31
CA ARG A 50 -0.11 -2.19 15.61
C ARG A 50 -0.32 -3.55 16.29
N ARG A 51 0.73 -4.26 16.63
CA ARG A 51 0.68 -5.55 17.34
C ARG A 51 -0.05 -5.43 18.67
N ALA A 52 0.27 -4.41 19.47
CA ALA A 52 -0.40 -4.13 20.74
C ALA A 52 -1.90 -3.86 20.53
N ALA A 53 -2.26 -3.08 19.50
CA ALA A 53 -3.65 -2.77 19.19
C ALA A 53 -4.44 -4.02 18.76
N ILE A 54 -3.90 -4.83 17.84
CA ILE A 54 -4.59 -6.05 17.36
C ILE A 54 -4.84 -7.01 18.53
N ARG A 55 -3.86 -7.24 19.39
CA ARG A 55 -4.03 -8.07 20.57
C ARG A 55 -5.14 -7.55 21.49
N LEU A 56 -5.17 -6.24 21.78
CA LEU A 56 -6.22 -5.65 22.61
C LEU A 56 -7.61 -5.71 21.96
N PHE A 57 -7.68 -5.60 20.64
CA PHE A 57 -8.94 -5.76 19.90
C PHE A 57 -9.47 -7.19 19.96
N GLU A 58 -8.59 -8.20 19.98
CA GLU A 58 -8.97 -9.60 20.18
C GLU A 58 -9.43 -9.87 21.63
N GLU A 59 -8.71 -9.30 22.61
CA GLU A 59 -8.99 -9.53 24.04
C GLU A 59 -10.23 -8.79 24.53
N HIS A 60 -10.46 -7.57 24.09
CA HIS A 60 -11.48 -6.65 24.64
C HIS A 60 -12.51 -6.19 23.62
N GLY A 61 -12.29 -6.46 22.34
CA GLY A 61 -13.07 -5.90 21.25
C GLY A 61 -12.58 -4.51 20.81
N PHE A 62 -12.91 -4.18 19.55
CA PHE A 62 -12.50 -2.90 18.98
C PHE A 62 -13.14 -1.70 19.71
N ALA A 63 -14.43 -1.76 20.01
CA ALA A 63 -15.17 -0.64 20.61
C ALA A 63 -14.61 -0.27 22.00
N ASP A 64 -14.33 -1.27 22.84
CA ASP A 64 -13.93 -1.09 24.23
C ASP A 64 -12.41 -0.86 24.41
N THR A 65 -11.63 -0.92 23.35
CA THR A 65 -10.19 -0.61 23.39
C THR A 65 -9.96 0.88 23.13
N THR A 66 -9.19 1.54 24.01
CA THR A 66 -8.82 2.96 23.89
C THR A 66 -7.39 3.14 23.32
N ILE A 67 -7.14 4.34 22.77
CA ILE A 67 -5.80 4.69 22.28
C ILE A 67 -4.78 4.72 23.44
N GLU A 68 -5.22 5.12 24.63
CA GLU A 68 -4.41 5.16 25.84
C GLU A 68 -3.94 3.75 26.22
N GLN A 69 -4.85 2.76 26.21
CA GLN A 69 -4.50 1.34 26.45
C GLN A 69 -3.54 0.80 25.40
N ILE A 70 -3.76 1.13 24.12
CA ILE A 70 -2.84 0.72 23.05
C ILE A 70 -1.46 1.34 23.24
N ALA A 71 -1.39 2.62 23.58
CA ALA A 71 -0.14 3.33 23.79
C ALA A 71 0.63 2.76 24.98
N GLU A 72 -0.05 2.47 26.10
CA GLU A 72 0.51 1.82 27.27
C GLU A 72 1.06 0.42 26.94
N ALA A 73 0.25 -0.41 26.27
CA ALA A 73 0.67 -1.77 25.87
C ALA A 73 1.84 -1.79 24.87
N ALA A 74 2.00 -0.72 24.10
CA ALA A 74 3.12 -0.55 23.16
C ALA A 74 4.33 0.18 23.74
N ASP A 75 4.31 0.53 25.03
CA ASP A 75 5.34 1.33 25.71
C ASP A 75 5.64 2.64 24.99
N VAL A 76 4.58 3.36 24.59
CA VAL A 76 4.69 4.68 23.95
C VAL A 76 3.69 5.67 24.57
N SER A 77 3.90 6.97 24.36
CA SER A 77 2.90 7.97 24.74
C SER A 77 1.74 8.01 23.74
N PRO A 78 0.51 8.43 24.14
CA PRO A 78 -0.59 8.69 23.20
C PRO A 78 -0.21 9.67 22.09
N ARG A 79 0.61 10.69 22.39
CA ARG A 79 1.19 11.60 21.37
C ARG A 79 2.04 10.85 20.35
N THR A 80 2.76 9.81 20.79
CA THR A 80 3.54 8.97 19.89
C THR A 80 2.61 8.13 19.01
N PHE A 81 1.53 7.58 19.56
CA PHE A 81 0.51 6.87 18.76
C PHE A 81 0.00 7.79 17.63
N TYR A 82 -0.48 8.98 17.93
CA TYR A 82 -1.01 9.92 16.94
C TYR A 82 0.01 10.37 15.89
N ARG A 83 1.28 10.27 16.16
CA ARG A 83 2.34 10.52 15.16
C ARG A 83 2.39 9.44 14.08
N TYR A 84 1.96 8.21 14.38
CA TYR A 84 1.97 7.05 13.48
C TYR A 84 0.60 6.72 12.88
N PHE A 85 -0.46 6.96 13.63
CA PHE A 85 -1.83 6.64 13.26
C PHE A 85 -2.74 7.81 13.62
N ALA A 86 -3.46 8.32 12.63
CA ALA A 86 -4.36 9.47 12.84
C ALA A 86 -5.57 9.09 13.70
N THR A 87 -6.02 7.84 13.61
CA THR A 87 -7.19 7.32 14.32
C THR A 87 -6.94 5.89 14.80
N LYS A 88 -7.81 5.37 15.67
CA LYS A 88 -7.78 3.97 16.12
C LYS A 88 -7.98 3.00 14.94
N GLU A 89 -8.89 3.31 14.03
CA GLU A 89 -9.16 2.53 12.82
C GLU A 89 -7.95 2.48 11.89
N GLY A 90 -7.15 3.55 11.86
CA GLY A 90 -5.94 3.62 11.04
C GLY A 90 -4.90 2.54 11.35
N VAL A 91 -4.97 1.94 12.54
CA VAL A 91 -4.10 0.81 12.93
C VAL A 91 -4.42 -0.46 12.13
N LEU A 92 -5.67 -0.60 11.67
CA LEU A 92 -6.14 -1.76 10.90
C LEU A 92 -5.56 -1.79 9.48
N ILE A 93 -5.10 -0.65 8.96
CA ILE A 93 -4.46 -0.59 7.64
C ILE A 93 -3.13 -1.33 7.68
N CYS A 94 -3.02 -2.34 6.83
CA CYS A 94 -1.89 -3.25 6.82
C CYS A 94 -0.67 -2.76 6.01
N ASP A 95 -0.75 -1.59 5.37
CA ASP A 95 0.28 -1.06 4.46
C ASP A 95 0.77 -2.11 3.44
N GLN A 96 -0.14 -2.94 2.90
CA GLN A 96 0.20 -4.07 2.04
C GLN A 96 0.42 -3.67 0.58
N ALA A 97 -0.11 -2.54 0.15
CA ALA A 97 -0.07 -2.13 -1.24
C ALA A 97 1.36 -2.04 -1.79
N GLU A 98 2.26 -1.36 -1.08
CA GLU A 98 3.65 -1.21 -1.53
C GLU A 98 4.42 -2.54 -1.55
N PRO A 99 4.39 -3.40 -0.49
CA PRO A 99 5.02 -4.71 -0.52
C PRO A 99 4.50 -5.62 -1.64
N VAL A 100 3.19 -5.68 -1.85
CA VAL A 100 2.60 -6.50 -2.93
C VAL A 100 3.05 -5.99 -4.31
N VAL A 101 3.04 -4.68 -4.53
CA VAL A 101 3.54 -4.10 -5.79
C VAL A 101 5.03 -4.38 -5.99
N ALA A 102 5.85 -4.32 -4.94
CA ALA A 102 7.27 -4.67 -5.03
C ALA A 102 7.49 -6.16 -5.40
N MET A 103 6.59 -7.08 -4.98
CA MET A 103 6.61 -8.48 -5.45
C MET A 103 6.11 -8.59 -6.89
N PHE A 104 5.11 -7.80 -7.29
CA PHE A 104 4.64 -7.73 -8.67
C PHE A 104 5.73 -7.28 -9.65
N GLU A 105 6.52 -6.29 -9.29
CA GLU A 105 7.66 -5.82 -10.10
C GLU A 105 8.74 -6.89 -10.27
N ARG A 106 8.88 -7.79 -9.31
CA ARG A 106 9.83 -8.93 -9.33
C ARG A 106 9.27 -10.19 -9.98
N ALA A 107 7.98 -10.22 -10.26
CA ALA A 107 7.35 -11.39 -10.89
C ALA A 107 7.97 -11.66 -12.26
N PRO A 108 8.13 -12.95 -12.67
CA PRO A 108 8.67 -13.34 -13.97
C PRO A 108 8.05 -12.53 -15.11
N ALA A 109 8.88 -12.08 -16.06
CA ALA A 109 8.46 -11.15 -17.11
C ALA A 109 7.45 -11.76 -18.09
N GLU A 110 7.50 -13.08 -18.24
CA GLU A 110 6.62 -13.89 -19.11
C GLU A 110 5.19 -14.05 -18.58
N LEU A 111 4.96 -13.76 -17.30
CA LEU A 111 3.61 -13.84 -16.73
C LEU A 111 2.73 -12.71 -17.24
N SER A 112 1.46 -13.02 -17.50
CA SER A 112 0.44 -11.99 -17.75
C SER A 112 0.32 -11.02 -16.55
N PRO A 113 -0.26 -9.84 -16.71
CA PRO A 113 -0.52 -8.93 -15.60
C PRO A 113 -1.28 -9.57 -14.43
N VAL A 114 -2.27 -10.40 -14.73
CA VAL A 114 -3.08 -11.08 -13.72
C VAL A 114 -2.28 -12.17 -13.01
N ALA A 115 -1.57 -13.02 -13.77
CA ALA A 115 -0.71 -14.06 -13.21
C ALA A 115 0.44 -13.47 -12.37
N ALA A 116 1.02 -12.33 -12.79
CA ALA A 116 2.03 -11.61 -12.03
C ALA A 116 1.48 -11.06 -10.71
N TYR A 117 0.25 -10.56 -10.69
CA TYR A 117 -0.40 -10.13 -9.45
C TYR A 117 -0.69 -11.29 -8.51
N ARG A 118 -1.18 -12.41 -9.04
CA ARG A 118 -1.36 -13.66 -8.26
C ARG A 118 -0.04 -14.13 -7.64
N TYR A 119 1.03 -14.14 -8.42
CA TYR A 119 2.37 -14.45 -7.93
C TYR A 119 2.79 -13.50 -6.79
N ALA A 120 2.55 -12.19 -6.96
CA ALA A 120 2.93 -11.18 -5.97
C ALA A 120 2.20 -11.37 -4.64
N VAL A 121 0.89 -11.66 -4.68
CA VAL A 121 0.09 -11.92 -3.48
C VAL A 121 0.59 -13.16 -2.75
N ALA A 122 0.78 -14.29 -3.46
CA ALA A 122 1.32 -15.51 -2.86
C ALA A 122 2.70 -15.26 -2.23
N ALA A 123 3.63 -14.64 -2.96
CA ALA A 123 4.97 -14.35 -2.45
C ALA A 123 4.96 -13.39 -1.24
N TYR A 124 4.01 -12.47 -1.17
CA TYR A 124 3.84 -11.59 0.00
C TYR A 124 3.42 -12.40 1.23
N PHE A 125 2.40 -13.25 1.11
CA PHE A 125 1.90 -14.03 2.23
C PHE A 125 2.86 -15.14 2.66
N ASP A 126 3.58 -15.76 1.74
CA ASP A 126 4.63 -16.74 2.04
C ASP A 126 5.81 -16.12 2.81
N GLY A 127 6.02 -14.83 2.64
CA GLY A 127 7.05 -14.08 3.36
C GLY A 127 6.66 -13.64 4.79
N LEU A 128 5.39 -13.81 5.20
CA LEU A 128 4.93 -13.46 6.55
C LEU A 128 5.25 -14.59 7.54
N THR A 129 5.61 -14.21 8.77
CA THR A 129 5.60 -15.13 9.91
C THR A 129 4.16 -15.49 10.29
N ASP A 130 3.96 -16.56 11.05
CA ASP A 130 2.64 -16.96 11.53
C ASP A 130 1.95 -15.84 12.32
N ASP A 131 2.70 -15.13 13.17
CA ASP A 131 2.20 -13.98 13.93
C ASP A 131 1.76 -12.83 13.01
N GLU A 132 2.57 -12.48 12.01
CA GLU A 132 2.26 -11.41 11.05
C GLU A 132 1.05 -11.78 10.19
N ARG A 133 0.92 -13.04 9.81
CA ARG A 133 -0.24 -13.56 9.07
C ARG A 133 -1.50 -13.46 9.94
N HIS A 134 -1.43 -13.92 11.19
CA HIS A 134 -2.54 -13.81 12.14
C HIS A 134 -2.97 -12.36 12.34
N GLU A 135 -2.04 -11.45 12.68
CA GLU A 135 -2.30 -10.01 12.83
C GLU A 135 -2.96 -9.41 11.57
N THR A 136 -2.56 -9.87 10.40
CA THR A 136 -3.11 -9.41 9.12
C THR A 136 -4.56 -9.86 8.92
N ILE A 137 -4.87 -11.13 9.24
CA ILE A 137 -6.23 -11.69 9.17
C ILE A 137 -7.17 -10.93 10.10
N VAL A 138 -6.77 -10.77 11.37
CA VAL A 138 -7.59 -10.08 12.38
C VAL A 138 -7.85 -8.63 11.96
N ALA A 139 -6.80 -7.92 11.55
CA ALA A 139 -6.92 -6.53 11.10
C ALA A 139 -7.86 -6.38 9.90
N GLN A 140 -7.78 -7.28 8.91
CA GLN A 140 -8.68 -7.26 7.76
C GLN A 140 -10.12 -7.57 8.17
N HIS A 141 -10.33 -8.59 9.00
CA HIS A 141 -11.68 -8.90 9.49
C HIS A 141 -12.32 -7.69 10.17
N LEU A 142 -11.60 -7.02 11.06
CA LEU A 142 -12.08 -5.80 11.72
C LEU A 142 -12.31 -4.66 10.71
N LEU A 143 -11.42 -4.47 9.75
CA LEU A 143 -11.50 -3.43 8.73
C LEU A 143 -12.78 -3.56 7.87
N TYR A 144 -13.22 -4.79 7.57
CA TYR A 144 -14.46 -5.04 6.83
C TYR A 144 -15.70 -4.98 7.71
N SER A 145 -15.60 -5.37 8.99
CA SER A 145 -16.75 -5.41 9.92
C SER A 145 -17.09 -4.06 10.54
N ILE A 146 -16.13 -3.10 10.61
CA ILE A 146 -16.31 -1.80 11.25
C ILE A 146 -16.71 -0.75 10.20
N PRO A 147 -17.94 -0.16 10.28
CA PRO A 147 -18.41 0.80 9.27
C PRO A 147 -17.49 2.02 9.11
N GLU A 148 -16.94 2.54 10.20
CA GLU A 148 -16.04 3.69 10.24
C GLU A 148 -14.71 3.40 9.51
N ALA A 149 -14.26 2.15 9.50
CA ALA A 149 -13.03 1.73 8.85
C ALA A 149 -13.18 1.53 7.34
N ARG A 150 -14.40 1.32 6.82
CA ARG A 150 -14.65 1.07 5.37
C ARG A 150 -14.15 2.19 4.46
N GLY A 151 -14.19 3.45 4.92
CA GLY A 151 -13.64 4.57 4.17
C GLY A 151 -12.13 4.46 3.95
N LEU A 152 -11.41 3.86 4.88
CA LEU A 152 -9.98 3.61 4.77
C LEU A 152 -9.67 2.55 3.72
N LEU A 153 -10.48 1.49 3.61
CA LEU A 153 -10.36 0.47 2.55
C LEU A 153 -10.40 1.08 1.15
N TYR A 154 -11.34 2.00 0.93
CA TYR A 154 -11.43 2.67 -0.37
C TYR A 154 -10.13 3.42 -0.72
N SER A 155 -9.54 4.09 0.26
CA SER A 155 -8.28 4.80 0.09
C SER A 155 -7.13 3.84 -0.24
N GLU A 156 -7.09 2.67 0.39
CA GLU A 156 -6.09 1.63 0.12
C GLU A 156 -6.24 1.03 -1.28
N TYR A 157 -7.47 0.75 -1.72
CA TYR A 157 -7.72 0.29 -3.08
C TYR A 157 -7.32 1.34 -4.13
N ALA A 158 -7.65 2.62 -3.89
CA ALA A 158 -7.23 3.70 -4.78
C ALA A 158 -5.71 3.86 -4.84
N LEU A 159 -5.01 3.67 -3.70
CA LEU A 159 -3.55 3.62 -3.65
C LEU A 159 -3.01 2.44 -4.47
N LEU A 160 -3.54 1.24 -4.25
CA LEU A 160 -3.11 0.03 -4.95
C LEU A 160 -3.31 0.17 -6.47
N ILE A 161 -4.46 0.67 -6.94
CA ILE A 161 -4.68 0.94 -8.36
C ILE A 161 -3.63 1.89 -8.93
N ARG A 162 -3.27 2.95 -8.20
CA ARG A 162 -2.26 3.91 -8.63
C ARG A 162 -0.88 3.26 -8.76
N LEU A 163 -0.43 2.55 -7.73
CA LEU A 163 0.86 1.87 -7.71
C LEU A 163 0.94 0.79 -8.77
N MET A 164 -0.11 -0.03 -8.90
CA MET A 164 -0.20 -1.05 -9.96
C MET A 164 -0.20 -0.44 -11.36
N THR A 165 -0.83 0.72 -11.57
CA THR A 165 -0.80 1.42 -12.86
C THR A 165 0.64 1.77 -13.26
N ASP A 166 1.44 2.27 -12.30
CA ASP A 166 2.83 2.64 -12.55
C ASP A 166 3.71 1.40 -12.80
N ALA A 167 3.53 0.34 -12.01
CA ALA A 167 4.23 -0.93 -12.19
C ALA A 167 3.87 -1.63 -13.52
N LEU A 168 2.60 -1.59 -13.93
CA LEU A 168 2.14 -2.11 -15.22
C LEU A 168 2.71 -1.34 -16.40
N ALA A 169 2.85 -0.02 -16.29
CA ALA A 169 3.47 0.78 -17.35
C ALA A 169 4.94 0.38 -17.59
N VAL A 170 5.67 0.01 -16.53
CA VAL A 170 7.02 -0.53 -16.66
C VAL A 170 7.00 -1.94 -17.27
N ARG A 171 6.11 -2.82 -16.79
CA ARG A 171 6.02 -4.22 -17.22
C ARG A 171 5.59 -4.39 -18.68
N LEU A 172 4.59 -3.62 -19.11
CA LEU A 172 4.03 -3.69 -20.48
C LEU A 172 4.84 -2.86 -21.49
N GLY A 173 5.68 -1.95 -21.01
CA GLY A 173 6.54 -1.13 -21.83
C GLY A 173 5.78 -0.02 -22.60
N PRO A 174 6.46 0.64 -23.56
CA PRO A 174 5.95 1.84 -24.20
C PRO A 174 4.76 1.62 -25.16
N ALA A 175 4.43 0.37 -25.49
CA ALA A 175 3.28 0.03 -26.31
C ALA A 175 1.94 0.19 -25.57
N ALA A 176 1.94 0.08 -24.22
CA ALA A 176 0.76 0.23 -23.41
C ALA A 176 0.53 1.69 -22.99
N THR A 177 -0.68 2.17 -23.17
CA THR A 177 -1.06 3.50 -22.70
C THR A 177 -1.30 3.49 -21.19
N ARG A 178 -1.13 4.66 -20.54
CA ARG A 178 -1.45 4.80 -19.12
C ARG A 178 -2.91 4.45 -18.80
N THR A 179 -3.84 4.68 -19.74
CA THR A 179 -5.25 4.33 -19.59
C THR A 179 -5.44 2.82 -19.54
N GLU A 180 -4.79 2.08 -20.44
CA GLU A 180 -4.83 0.61 -20.43
C GLU A 180 -4.24 0.06 -19.13
N CYS A 181 -3.07 0.52 -18.70
CA CYS A 181 -2.48 0.12 -17.43
C CYS A 181 -3.44 0.37 -16.25
N ARG A 182 -4.13 1.51 -16.24
CA ARG A 182 -5.09 1.84 -15.19
C ARG A 182 -6.35 0.97 -15.22
N VAL A 183 -6.84 0.63 -16.40
CA VAL A 183 -7.99 -0.27 -16.56
C VAL A 183 -7.63 -1.67 -16.06
N ILE A 184 -6.46 -2.19 -16.44
CA ILE A 184 -5.95 -3.49 -15.97
C ILE A 184 -5.81 -3.49 -14.45
N ALA A 185 -5.15 -2.47 -13.88
CA ALA A 185 -5.02 -2.33 -12.44
C ALA A 185 -6.39 -2.29 -11.73
N GLY A 186 -7.33 -1.52 -12.28
CA GLY A 186 -8.70 -1.43 -11.76
C GLY A 186 -9.45 -2.76 -11.83
N ALA A 187 -9.30 -3.53 -12.90
CA ALA A 187 -9.91 -4.86 -13.02
C ALA A 187 -9.37 -5.84 -11.98
N ILE A 188 -8.04 -5.89 -11.79
CA ILE A 188 -7.38 -6.73 -10.78
C ILE A 188 -7.85 -6.35 -9.37
N VAL A 189 -7.82 -5.06 -9.02
CA VAL A 189 -8.25 -4.57 -7.71
C VAL A 189 -9.76 -4.74 -7.52
N GLY A 190 -10.55 -4.61 -8.58
CA GLY A 190 -11.99 -4.90 -8.56
C GLY A 190 -12.31 -6.36 -8.19
N VAL A 191 -11.52 -7.31 -8.69
CA VAL A 191 -11.62 -8.72 -8.26
C VAL A 191 -11.29 -8.85 -6.77
N LEU A 192 -10.19 -8.23 -6.31
CA LEU A 192 -9.82 -8.21 -4.89
C LEU A 192 -10.96 -7.67 -4.04
N MET A 193 -11.56 -6.55 -4.41
CA MET A 193 -12.69 -5.96 -3.69
C MET A 193 -13.88 -6.92 -3.61
N ALA A 194 -14.23 -7.56 -4.73
CA ALA A 194 -15.38 -8.45 -4.82
C ALA A 194 -15.25 -9.69 -3.94
N VAL A 195 -14.05 -10.25 -3.82
CA VAL A 195 -13.82 -11.47 -3.03
C VAL A 195 -13.54 -11.19 -1.56
N SER A 196 -13.04 -9.99 -1.24
CA SER A 196 -12.74 -9.60 0.14
C SER A 196 -13.96 -9.09 0.92
N ASP A 197 -15.09 -8.82 0.27
CA ASP A 197 -16.32 -8.38 0.93
C ASP A 197 -17.04 -9.56 1.58
N GLY A 198 -16.45 -10.14 2.58
CA GLY A 198 -16.99 -11.27 3.36
C GLY A 198 -15.99 -12.33 3.76
N ASP A 199 -14.81 -12.31 3.18
CA ASP A 199 -13.73 -13.24 3.50
C ASP A 199 -12.39 -12.49 3.55
N PRO A 200 -11.95 -12.06 4.75
CA PRO A 200 -10.65 -11.45 4.91
C PRO A 200 -9.55 -12.48 4.61
N LEU A 201 -8.59 -12.16 3.75
CA LEU A 201 -7.58 -13.07 3.20
C LEU A 201 -8.15 -14.24 2.36
N PRO A 202 -8.90 -13.97 1.32
CA PRO A 202 -9.48 -15.01 0.46
C PRO A 202 -8.45 -15.57 -0.52
N GLU A 203 -7.31 -16.11 -0.04
CA GLU A 203 -6.20 -16.55 -0.92
C GLU A 203 -6.68 -17.48 -2.05
N GLU A 204 -7.44 -18.54 -1.72
CA GLU A 204 -7.98 -19.46 -2.72
C GLU A 204 -9.08 -18.82 -3.57
N SER A 205 -9.96 -18.04 -2.96
CA SER A 205 -11.04 -17.36 -3.65
C SER A 205 -10.50 -16.27 -4.58
N LEU A 206 -9.48 -15.53 -4.14
CA LEU A 206 -8.79 -14.55 -4.95
C LEU A 206 -8.09 -15.21 -6.15
N ALA A 207 -7.35 -16.29 -5.93
CA ALA A 207 -6.67 -17.02 -7.00
C ALA A 207 -7.64 -17.48 -8.06
N ARG A 208 -8.74 -18.15 -7.67
CA ARG A 208 -9.79 -18.61 -8.59
C ARG A 208 -10.48 -17.47 -9.35
N SER A 209 -10.74 -16.35 -8.67
CA SER A 209 -11.39 -15.20 -9.31
C SER A 209 -10.46 -14.47 -10.26
N LEU A 210 -9.16 -14.43 -9.97
CA LEU A 210 -8.16 -13.94 -10.91
C LEU A 210 -8.02 -14.83 -12.13
N ASP A 211 -8.16 -16.16 -12.00
CA ASP A 211 -8.19 -17.08 -13.15
C ASP A 211 -9.40 -16.81 -14.06
N VAL A 212 -10.56 -16.48 -13.48
CA VAL A 212 -11.74 -16.05 -14.27
C VAL A 212 -11.47 -14.75 -15.01
N LEU A 213 -10.85 -13.75 -14.34
CA LEU A 213 -10.48 -12.49 -14.99
C LEU A 213 -9.50 -12.74 -16.14
N GLU A 214 -8.48 -13.57 -15.91
CA GLU A 214 -7.48 -13.89 -16.94
C GLU A 214 -8.09 -14.61 -18.15
N ALA A 215 -8.99 -15.55 -17.93
CA ALA A 215 -9.70 -16.24 -18.99
C ALA A 215 -10.63 -15.32 -19.81
N ALA A 216 -11.25 -14.33 -19.17
CA ALA A 216 -12.12 -13.35 -19.81
C ALA A 216 -11.38 -12.24 -20.55
N ALA A 217 -10.17 -11.91 -20.10
CA ALA A 217 -9.34 -10.86 -20.65
C ALA A 217 -8.52 -11.41 -21.82
N ARG A 218 -8.71 -10.83 -22.99
CA ARG A 218 -7.83 -11.08 -24.15
C ARG A 218 -6.77 -9.97 -24.15
N TRP A 219 -5.79 -10.16 -23.29
CA TRP A 219 -4.64 -9.25 -23.20
C TRP A 219 -3.71 -9.37 -24.39
#